data_4477bc17aea18c90c364a1fa86da2229
#
_entry.id   4477bc17aea18c90c364a1fa86da2229
#
_cell.length_a   1.000
_cell.length_b   1.000
_cell.length_c   1.000
_cell.angle_alpha   90.00
_cell.angle_beta   90.00
_cell.angle_gamma   90.00
#
_symmetry.space_group_name_H-M   'P 1'
#
loop_
_entity.id
_entity.type
_entity.pdbx_description
1 polymer ?
#
loop_
_entity_poly.entity_id
_entity_poly.type
_entity_poly.pdbx_seq_one_letter_code
_entity_poly.pdbx_strand_id
1 'polypeptide(L)'
;SAYVFRVIGQQLRQAGSLYLNLAPQQTTGIATDLSERVTLETKTSGFDPAQHTISGMDAPGEGEYKLSMGYRNYTEQLYTSADAESLQRNCLGQQNSGALIQSNFVLEGTELRCAGSDAAQPVAENVAAFEVRYLLQDTTTPGNPQIKYTDAATVGTNWNRVQGVEVCLVLYGTESIDMPAGSSYTDCDGSTQVDMTTLTGKRAKRLHMAFRNVYQLRSQGRPT
;
A
#
# COMPACT_ATOMS: atom_id res chain seq x y z
N SER A 1 7.06 7.20 -13.91
CA SER A 1 6.23 6.05 -13.41
C SER A 1 7.04 5.06 -12.60
N ALA A 2 8.18 4.57 -13.10
CA ALA A 2 8.97 3.53 -12.45
C ALA A 2 9.39 3.88 -11.01
N TYR A 3 9.74 5.12 -10.72
CA TYR A 3 10.14 5.56 -9.39
C TYR A 3 9.01 5.39 -8.37
N VAL A 4 7.81 5.89 -8.68
CA VAL A 4 6.65 5.83 -7.77
C VAL A 4 6.28 4.39 -7.46
N PHE A 5 6.16 3.54 -8.47
CA PHE A 5 5.88 2.12 -8.28
C PHE A 5 6.97 1.41 -7.47
N ARG A 6 8.22 1.83 -7.61
CA ARG A 6 9.31 1.32 -6.78
C ARG A 6 9.14 1.72 -5.31
N VAL A 7 8.82 2.99 -5.04
CA VAL A 7 8.59 3.49 -3.68
C VAL A 7 7.42 2.75 -3.03
N ILE A 8 6.24 2.77 -3.67
CA ILE A 8 5.05 2.09 -3.16
C ILE A 8 5.32 0.59 -2.99
N GLY A 9 5.91 -0.05 -3.98
CA GLY A 9 6.21 -1.48 -3.95
C GLY A 9 7.23 -1.88 -2.89
N GLN A 10 8.19 -1.01 -2.57
CA GLN A 10 9.12 -1.25 -1.47
C GLN A 10 8.39 -1.23 -0.14
N GLN A 11 7.52 -0.24 0.10
CA GLN A 11 6.75 -0.13 1.33
C GLN A 11 5.77 -1.30 1.47
N LEU A 12 5.05 -1.67 0.41
CA LEU A 12 4.12 -2.82 0.43
C LEU A 12 4.82 -4.17 0.70
N ARG A 13 6.03 -4.37 0.16
CA ARG A 13 6.79 -5.59 0.43
C ARG A 13 7.32 -5.68 1.86
N GLN A 14 7.49 -4.55 2.53
CA GLN A 14 7.91 -4.48 3.93
C GLN A 14 6.73 -4.46 4.90
N ALA A 15 5.50 -4.24 4.40
CA ALA A 15 4.31 -4.12 5.23
C ALA A 15 4.12 -5.35 6.13
N GLY A 16 3.75 -5.10 7.39
CA GLY A 16 3.53 -6.12 8.40
C GLY A 16 4.74 -6.40 9.29
N SER A 17 4.84 -7.61 9.81
CA SER A 17 5.96 -8.07 10.63
C SER A 17 6.87 -8.99 9.82
N LEU A 18 8.18 -8.75 9.86
CA LEU A 18 9.19 -9.61 9.23
C LEU A 18 9.67 -10.75 10.15
N TYR A 19 9.27 -10.75 11.41
CA TYR A 19 9.71 -11.73 12.39
C TYR A 19 8.85 -12.99 12.33
N LEU A 20 9.50 -14.13 12.12
CA LEU A 20 8.86 -15.44 12.24
C LEU A 20 8.84 -15.84 13.73
N ASN A 21 7.67 -16.12 14.25
CA ASN A 21 7.54 -16.71 15.56
C ASN A 21 7.84 -18.21 15.47
N LEU A 22 9.06 -18.58 15.82
CA LEU A 22 9.52 -19.98 15.83
C LEU A 22 9.15 -20.73 17.12
N ALA A 23 8.73 -20.00 18.14
CA ALA A 23 8.28 -20.57 19.42
C ALA A 23 6.81 -20.15 19.64
N PRO A 24 5.84 -20.86 19.06
CA PRO A 24 4.44 -20.55 19.30
C PRO A 24 4.17 -20.65 20.81
N GLN A 25 3.55 -19.64 21.38
CA GLN A 25 3.11 -19.71 22.76
C GLN A 25 2.21 -20.95 22.90
N GLN A 26 2.67 -21.91 23.66
CA GLN A 26 1.82 -23.02 24.12
C GLN A 26 0.80 -22.41 25.09
N THR A 27 -0.28 -21.90 24.57
CA THR A 27 -1.50 -21.84 25.35
C THR A 27 -1.89 -23.28 25.62
N THR A 28 -2.07 -23.63 26.87
CA THR A 28 -2.40 -24.95 27.43
C THR A 28 -3.47 -25.67 26.60
N GLY A 29 -3.08 -26.34 25.54
CA GLY A 29 -3.89 -27.08 24.61
C GLY A 29 -3.01 -27.58 23.48
N ILE A 30 -3.19 -28.81 23.06
CA ILE A 30 -2.48 -29.40 21.91
C ILE A 30 -2.77 -28.49 20.71
N ALA A 31 -1.77 -27.73 20.26
CA ALA A 31 -1.87 -26.97 19.01
C ALA A 31 -2.11 -27.96 17.86
N THR A 32 -3.35 -28.08 17.43
CA THR A 32 -3.77 -29.03 16.40
C THR A 32 -3.51 -28.51 14.99
N ASP A 33 -3.18 -27.22 14.85
CA ASP A 33 -2.95 -26.59 13.56
C ASP A 33 -1.47 -26.25 13.35
N LEU A 34 -0.89 -26.84 12.30
CA LEU A 34 0.49 -26.55 11.86
C LEU A 34 0.69 -25.08 11.48
N SER A 35 -0.38 -24.37 11.08
CA SER A 35 -0.34 -22.93 10.78
C SER A 35 -0.05 -22.09 12.03
N GLU A 36 -0.29 -22.61 13.22
CA GLU A 36 0.04 -21.95 14.48
C GLU A 36 1.53 -22.03 14.82
N ARG A 37 2.29 -22.91 14.19
CA ARG A 37 3.68 -23.20 14.56
C ARG A 37 4.68 -22.32 13.81
N VAL A 38 4.32 -21.79 12.64
CA VAL A 38 5.21 -20.92 11.84
C VAL A 38 4.39 -19.76 11.32
N THR A 39 4.19 -18.76 12.15
CA THR A 39 3.49 -17.53 11.75
C THR A 39 4.42 -16.34 11.87
N LEU A 40 4.11 -15.31 11.12
CA LEU A 40 4.71 -14.01 11.35
C LEU A 40 4.26 -13.49 12.72
N GLU A 41 5.07 -12.62 13.30
CA GLU A 41 4.83 -12.09 14.62
C GLU A 41 3.42 -11.48 14.73
N THR A 42 2.74 -11.83 15.82
CA THR A 42 1.44 -11.28 16.18
C THR A 42 1.58 -9.89 16.79
N LYS A 43 0.51 -9.39 17.37
CA LYS A 43 0.47 -8.11 18.06
C LYS A 43 1.55 -7.96 19.13
N THR A 44 2.24 -6.82 19.09
CA THR A 44 3.23 -6.40 20.09
C THR A 44 2.91 -4.99 20.60
N SER A 45 3.66 -4.52 21.62
CA SER A 45 3.51 -3.15 22.06
C SER A 45 3.84 -2.15 20.95
N GLY A 46 2.86 -1.34 20.54
CA GLY A 46 2.98 -0.32 19.50
C GLY A 46 2.85 -0.81 18.06
N PHE A 47 2.65 -2.12 17.83
CA PHE A 47 2.37 -2.66 16.50
C PHE A 47 1.29 -3.74 16.57
N ASP A 48 0.22 -3.57 15.79
CA ASP A 48 -0.85 -4.54 15.59
C ASP A 48 -0.96 -4.87 14.10
N PRO A 49 -0.57 -6.07 13.65
CA PRO A 49 -0.57 -6.40 12.24
C PRO A 49 -1.96 -6.35 11.59
N ALA A 50 -3.02 -6.61 12.35
CA ALA A 50 -4.38 -6.55 11.83
C ALA A 50 -4.84 -5.13 11.48
N GLN A 51 -4.26 -4.12 12.13
CA GLN A 51 -4.64 -2.72 11.98
C GLN A 51 -3.60 -1.91 11.19
N HIS A 52 -2.31 -2.24 11.34
CA HIS A 52 -1.23 -1.41 10.88
C HIS A 52 -0.60 -1.88 9.57
N THR A 53 -0.81 -3.14 9.14
CA THR A 53 -0.15 -3.66 7.94
C THR A 53 -0.63 -2.97 6.68
N ILE A 54 -1.95 -2.87 6.53
CA ILE A 54 -2.58 -2.26 5.36
C ILE A 54 -3.95 -1.69 5.73
N SER A 55 -4.28 -0.54 5.19
CA SER A 55 -5.60 0.07 5.24
C SER A 55 -5.75 1.09 4.11
N GLY A 56 -6.94 1.65 3.93
CA GLY A 56 -7.17 2.71 2.96
C GLY A 56 -8.62 3.13 2.89
N MET A 57 -8.85 4.14 2.05
CA MET A 57 -10.17 4.71 1.77
C MET A 57 -10.35 4.92 0.28
N ASP A 58 -11.54 4.70 -0.25
CA ASP A 58 -11.82 4.91 -1.67
C ASP A 58 -11.88 6.40 -2.03
N ALA A 59 -12.40 7.22 -1.12
CA ALA A 59 -12.50 8.66 -1.26
C ALA A 59 -12.01 9.35 0.02
N PRO A 60 -10.69 9.49 0.20
CA PRO A 60 -10.13 10.10 1.40
C PRO A 60 -10.48 11.60 1.47
N GLY A 61 -10.87 12.06 2.65
CA GLY A 61 -11.01 13.47 2.99
C GLY A 61 -9.67 14.11 3.39
N GLU A 62 -9.75 15.33 3.91
CA GLU A 62 -8.56 16.04 4.40
C GLU A 62 -7.92 15.28 5.57
N GLY A 63 -6.63 15.02 5.47
CA GLY A 63 -5.89 14.26 6.48
C GLY A 63 -6.08 12.74 6.42
N GLU A 64 -6.84 12.24 5.47
CA GLU A 64 -7.04 10.83 5.22
C GLU A 64 -6.24 10.34 4.02
N TYR A 65 -6.06 9.03 3.87
CA TYR A 65 -5.20 8.45 2.84
C TYR A 65 -5.90 7.36 2.06
N LYS A 66 -5.66 7.34 0.74
CA LYS A 66 -6.20 6.30 -0.13
C LYS A 66 -5.53 4.94 0.09
N LEU A 67 -4.26 4.97 0.47
CA LEU A 67 -3.49 3.77 0.79
C LEU A 67 -2.56 4.05 1.96
N SER A 68 -2.72 3.28 3.02
CA SER A 68 -1.85 3.30 4.20
C SER A 68 -1.24 1.93 4.40
N MET A 69 0.04 1.89 4.67
CA MET A 69 0.75 0.67 5.02
C MET A 69 1.76 0.93 6.11
N GLY A 70 1.96 -0.06 6.94
CA GLY A 70 2.91 0.02 8.02
C GLY A 70 3.60 -1.30 8.27
N TYR A 71 4.71 -1.25 8.94
CA TYR A 71 5.46 -2.40 9.36
C TYR A 71 6.13 -2.15 10.72
N ARG A 72 6.41 -3.25 11.39
CA ARG A 72 7.08 -3.19 12.67
C ARG A 72 8.51 -2.67 12.50
N ASN A 73 8.86 -1.71 13.34
CA ASN A 73 10.20 -1.17 13.42
C ASN A 73 11.07 -2.08 14.29
N TYR A 74 12.19 -2.54 13.73
CA TYR A 74 13.21 -3.32 14.43
C TYR A 74 14.47 -2.50 14.58
N THR A 75 15.11 -2.59 15.74
CA THR A 75 16.41 -1.99 16.00
C THR A 75 17.48 -3.07 16.04
N GLU A 76 18.63 -2.78 15.44
CA GLU A 76 19.78 -3.66 15.36
C GLU A 76 21.03 -2.94 15.84
N GLN A 77 21.97 -3.70 16.42
CA GLN A 77 23.27 -3.16 16.79
C GLN A 77 24.09 -2.89 15.53
N LEU A 78 24.48 -1.64 15.32
CA LEU A 78 25.29 -1.24 14.18
C LEU A 78 26.77 -1.10 14.58
N TYR A 79 27.68 -1.38 13.65
CA TYR A 79 29.12 -1.15 13.87
C TYR A 79 29.47 0.33 13.97
N THR A 80 28.61 1.21 13.47
CA THR A 80 28.83 2.67 13.42
C THR A 80 28.22 3.42 14.58
N SER A 81 27.44 2.76 15.44
CA SER A 81 26.73 3.37 16.57
C SER A 81 26.89 2.50 17.80
N ALA A 82 27.02 3.15 18.97
CA ALA A 82 26.97 2.46 20.27
C ALA A 82 25.56 2.00 20.63
N ASP A 83 24.54 2.64 20.05
CA ASP A 83 23.15 2.35 20.30
C ASP A 83 22.56 1.53 19.14
N ALA A 84 21.58 0.68 19.45
CA ALA A 84 20.82 -0.04 18.44
C ALA A 84 19.94 0.94 17.66
N GLU A 85 20.01 0.88 16.33
CA GLU A 85 19.27 1.75 15.42
C GLU A 85 18.41 0.95 14.45
N SER A 86 17.37 1.58 13.93
CA SER A 86 16.57 1.01 12.85
C SER A 86 17.16 1.36 11.48
N LEU A 87 17.31 0.35 10.62
CA LEU A 87 17.63 0.53 9.21
C LEU A 87 16.40 0.73 8.34
N GLN A 88 15.21 0.58 8.91
CA GLN A 88 13.96 0.71 8.20
C GLN A 88 13.57 2.18 7.99
N ARG A 89 12.94 2.46 6.85
CA ARG A 89 12.58 3.82 6.43
C ARG A 89 11.19 3.82 5.81
N ASN A 90 10.43 4.88 6.08
CA ASN A 90 9.17 5.13 5.40
C ASN A 90 9.38 5.59 3.93
N CYS A 91 8.29 5.91 3.25
CA CYS A 91 8.29 6.38 1.86
C CYS A 91 9.10 7.66 1.60
N LEU A 92 9.38 8.45 2.64
CA LEU A 92 10.17 9.68 2.58
C LEU A 92 11.62 9.46 3.05
N GLY A 93 12.02 8.23 3.33
CA GLY A 93 13.36 7.92 3.84
C GLY A 93 13.56 8.27 5.32
N GLN A 94 12.48 8.56 6.06
CA GLN A 94 12.56 8.93 7.46
C GLN A 94 12.62 7.70 8.37
N GLN A 95 13.36 7.84 9.46
CA GLN A 95 13.33 6.91 10.59
C GLN A 95 12.16 7.24 11.52
N ASN A 96 11.74 6.25 12.28
CA ASN A 96 10.86 6.45 13.42
C ASN A 96 11.48 5.77 14.65
N SER A 97 11.40 6.41 15.80
CA SER A 97 11.82 5.83 17.09
C SER A 97 10.74 4.92 17.70
N GLY A 98 9.50 4.99 17.21
CA GLY A 98 8.39 4.13 17.66
C GLY A 98 8.45 2.72 17.07
N ALA A 99 7.57 1.85 17.55
CA ALA A 99 7.46 0.46 17.08
C ALA A 99 6.85 0.31 15.69
N LEU A 100 6.25 1.35 15.14
CA LEU A 100 5.55 1.36 13.85
C LEU A 100 6.20 2.35 12.89
N ILE A 101 6.51 1.90 11.69
CA ILE A 101 6.85 2.76 10.56
C ILE A 101 5.66 2.75 9.60
N GLN A 102 5.14 3.93 9.27
CA GLN A 102 4.02 4.09 8.34
C GLN A 102 4.39 4.86 7.09
N SER A 103 3.69 4.52 6.02
CA SER A 103 3.72 5.22 4.74
C SER A 103 2.30 5.34 4.22
N ASN A 104 1.85 6.58 4.06
CA ASN A 104 0.47 6.90 3.73
C ASN A 104 0.43 7.69 2.42
N PHE A 105 -0.34 7.23 1.44
CA PHE A 105 -0.39 7.83 0.11
C PHE A 105 -1.76 8.41 -0.21
N VAL A 106 -1.75 9.61 -0.78
CA VAL A 106 -2.96 10.33 -1.23
C VAL A 106 -2.65 11.15 -2.48
N LEU A 107 -3.63 11.29 -3.36
CA LEU A 107 -3.56 12.20 -4.49
C LEU A 107 -4.19 13.55 -4.10
N GLU A 108 -3.38 14.60 -4.09
CA GLU A 108 -3.85 15.97 -3.87
C GLU A 108 -3.64 16.79 -5.15
N GLY A 109 -4.74 17.19 -5.76
CA GLY A 109 -4.71 17.86 -7.05
C GLY A 109 -4.08 17.00 -8.14
N THR A 110 -2.83 17.27 -8.49
CA THR A 110 -2.06 16.50 -9.49
C THR A 110 -0.76 15.96 -8.95
N GLU A 111 -0.63 15.93 -7.62
CA GLU A 111 0.54 15.41 -6.91
C GLU A 111 0.17 14.16 -6.12
N LEU A 112 0.85 13.07 -6.38
CA LEU A 112 0.83 11.94 -5.46
C LEU A 112 1.76 12.26 -4.31
N ARG A 113 1.21 12.30 -3.10
CA ARG A 113 1.93 12.63 -1.88
C ARG A 113 2.06 11.44 -0.97
N CYS A 114 3.15 11.41 -0.23
CA CYS A 114 3.34 10.45 0.85
C CYS A 114 3.57 11.17 2.17
N ALA A 115 2.88 10.72 3.21
CA ALA A 115 3.14 11.08 4.60
C ALA A 115 3.77 9.89 5.33
N GLY A 116 4.82 10.20 6.09
CA GLY A 116 5.43 9.29 7.05
C GLY A 116 5.08 9.69 8.47
N SER A 117 6.11 9.98 9.29
CA SER A 117 5.95 10.58 10.62
C SER A 117 5.64 12.08 10.57
N ASP A 118 5.95 12.74 9.47
CA ASP A 118 5.79 14.18 9.26
C ASP A 118 4.75 14.46 8.18
N ALA A 119 4.57 15.75 7.87
CA ALA A 119 3.63 16.21 6.85
C ALA A 119 3.86 15.57 5.48
N ALA A 120 2.77 15.35 4.75
CA ALA A 120 2.80 14.75 3.42
C ALA A 120 3.66 15.55 2.43
N GLN A 121 4.54 14.87 1.70
CA GLN A 121 5.41 15.44 0.67
C GLN A 121 5.13 14.82 -0.70
N PRO A 122 5.26 15.59 -1.80
CA PRO A 122 5.05 15.06 -3.13
C PRO A 122 6.13 14.02 -3.49
N VAL A 123 5.70 12.87 -3.96
CA VAL A 123 6.57 11.79 -4.46
C VAL A 123 6.45 11.63 -5.97
N ALA A 124 5.38 12.16 -6.56
CA ALA A 124 5.23 12.30 -8.01
C ALA A 124 4.29 13.45 -8.35
N GLU A 125 4.58 14.09 -9.47
CA GLU A 125 3.77 15.13 -10.10
C GLU A 125 3.13 14.60 -11.39
N ASN A 126 2.18 15.39 -11.93
CA ASN A 126 1.46 15.07 -13.17
C ASN A 126 0.69 13.74 -13.08
N VAL A 127 0.10 13.50 -11.92
CA VAL A 127 -0.77 12.35 -11.65
C VAL A 127 -2.22 12.79 -11.87
N ALA A 128 -2.90 12.13 -12.80
CA ALA A 128 -4.31 12.41 -13.11
C ALA A 128 -5.26 11.53 -12.31
N ALA A 129 -4.84 10.31 -11.94
CA ALA A 129 -5.59 9.40 -11.09
C ALA A 129 -4.65 8.50 -10.29
N PHE A 130 -5.06 8.18 -9.07
CA PHE A 130 -4.45 7.20 -8.18
C PHE A 130 -5.57 6.31 -7.64
N GLU A 131 -5.61 5.06 -8.11
CA GLU A 131 -6.61 4.09 -7.69
C GLU A 131 -5.97 2.86 -7.07
N VAL A 132 -6.63 2.34 -6.04
CA VAL A 132 -6.17 1.19 -5.27
C VAL A 132 -7.29 0.16 -5.19
N ARG A 133 -6.95 -1.09 -5.48
CA ARG A 133 -7.83 -2.23 -5.29
C ARG A 133 -7.14 -3.26 -4.41
N TYR A 134 -7.91 -3.93 -3.58
CA TYR A 134 -7.40 -4.89 -2.62
C TYR A 134 -7.74 -6.31 -3.06
N LEU A 135 -6.80 -7.22 -2.95
CA LEU A 135 -6.97 -8.64 -3.21
C LEU A 135 -7.39 -9.30 -1.90
N LEU A 136 -8.69 -9.35 -1.67
CA LEU A 136 -9.28 -9.88 -0.44
C LEU A 136 -9.47 -11.39 -0.54
N GLN A 137 -9.00 -12.12 0.46
CA GLN A 137 -9.24 -13.55 0.58
C GLN A 137 -10.68 -13.80 1.07
N ASP A 138 -11.47 -14.43 0.24
CA ASP A 138 -12.81 -14.91 0.56
C ASP A 138 -12.73 -16.37 1.01
N THR A 139 -13.13 -16.62 2.26
CA THR A 139 -13.17 -17.95 2.88
C THR A 139 -14.59 -18.41 3.17
N THR A 140 -15.60 -17.80 2.55
CA THR A 140 -17.02 -18.15 2.78
C THR A 140 -17.34 -19.57 2.33
N THR A 141 -16.63 -20.11 1.35
CA THR A 141 -16.75 -21.51 0.92
C THR A 141 -15.64 -22.35 1.55
N PRO A 142 -15.98 -23.23 2.53
CA PRO A 142 -14.98 -24.10 3.16
C PRO A 142 -14.20 -24.95 2.13
N GLY A 143 -12.89 -24.99 2.28
CA GLY A 143 -12.01 -25.76 1.40
C GLY A 143 -11.77 -25.15 -0.01
N ASN A 144 -12.38 -24.01 -0.32
CA ASN A 144 -12.18 -23.32 -1.59
C ASN A 144 -11.98 -21.80 -1.39
N PRO A 145 -10.88 -21.36 -0.78
CA PRO A 145 -10.60 -19.94 -0.63
C PRO A 145 -10.37 -19.29 -2.00
N GLN A 146 -10.98 -18.12 -2.22
CA GLN A 146 -10.85 -17.34 -3.44
C GLN A 146 -10.24 -15.98 -3.14
N ILE A 147 -9.54 -15.42 -4.11
CA ILE A 147 -9.05 -14.04 -4.06
C ILE A 147 -9.95 -13.19 -4.95
N LYS A 148 -10.52 -12.14 -4.38
CA LYS A 148 -11.39 -11.18 -5.09
C LYS A 148 -10.75 -9.80 -5.09
N TYR A 149 -10.79 -9.11 -6.23
CA TYR A 149 -10.51 -7.69 -6.29
C TYR A 149 -11.67 -6.90 -5.70
N THR A 150 -11.37 -6.00 -4.78
CA THR A 150 -12.37 -5.19 -4.11
C THR A 150 -11.84 -3.80 -3.76
N ASP A 151 -12.74 -2.89 -3.40
CA ASP A 151 -12.43 -1.55 -2.89
C ASP A 151 -12.28 -1.54 -1.35
N ALA A 152 -11.86 -0.41 -0.79
CA ALA A 152 -11.66 -0.25 0.64
C ALA A 152 -12.97 -0.39 1.44
N ALA A 153 -14.07 0.12 0.90
CA ALA A 153 -15.38 0.04 1.54
C ALA A 153 -15.84 -1.42 1.72
N THR A 154 -15.61 -2.26 0.72
CA THR A 154 -15.94 -3.69 0.77
C THR A 154 -15.00 -4.48 1.69
N VAL A 155 -13.71 -4.10 1.79
CA VAL A 155 -12.81 -4.69 2.79
C VAL A 155 -13.36 -4.45 4.21
N GLY A 156 -13.85 -3.24 4.50
CA GLY A 156 -14.42 -2.87 5.78
C GLY A 156 -13.43 -3.06 6.93
N THR A 157 -13.67 -4.04 7.80
CA THR A 157 -12.79 -4.39 8.94
C THR A 157 -11.86 -5.57 8.65
N ASN A 158 -11.93 -6.20 7.47
CA ASN A 158 -11.22 -7.44 7.14
C ASN A 158 -9.82 -7.18 6.55
N TRP A 159 -9.12 -6.15 6.99
CA TRP A 159 -7.79 -5.79 6.47
C TRP A 159 -6.76 -6.90 6.62
N ASN A 160 -6.87 -7.71 7.66
CA ASN A 160 -6.05 -8.89 7.90
C ASN A 160 -6.21 -10.01 6.85
N ARG A 161 -7.25 -9.94 6.01
CA ARG A 161 -7.53 -10.90 4.93
C ARG A 161 -7.08 -10.39 3.55
N VAL A 162 -6.53 -9.18 3.47
CA VAL A 162 -5.98 -8.61 2.24
C VAL A 162 -4.64 -9.27 1.95
N GLN A 163 -4.54 -9.99 0.84
CA GLN A 163 -3.33 -10.73 0.43
C GLN A 163 -2.45 -9.95 -0.54
N GLY A 164 -3.00 -8.90 -1.15
CA GLY A 164 -2.27 -8.07 -2.09
C GLY A 164 -2.99 -6.77 -2.39
N VAL A 165 -2.29 -5.90 -3.11
CA VAL A 165 -2.77 -4.57 -3.48
C VAL A 165 -2.45 -4.33 -4.95
N GLU A 166 -3.45 -3.99 -5.74
CA GLU A 166 -3.28 -3.42 -7.07
C GLU A 166 -3.26 -1.90 -6.97
N VAL A 167 -2.23 -1.30 -7.52
CA VAL A 167 -2.08 0.14 -7.62
C VAL A 167 -2.16 0.53 -9.09
N CYS A 168 -3.05 1.46 -9.42
CA CYS A 168 -3.16 2.08 -10.72
C CYS A 168 -2.86 3.58 -10.62
N LEU A 169 -2.04 4.06 -11.52
CA LEU A 169 -1.71 5.48 -11.70
C LEU A 169 -1.97 5.89 -13.13
N VAL A 170 -2.70 6.97 -13.33
CA VAL A 170 -2.73 7.67 -14.61
C VAL A 170 -1.79 8.85 -14.52
N LEU A 171 -0.77 8.84 -15.36
CA LEU A 171 0.21 9.92 -15.46
C LEU A 171 0.02 10.67 -16.77
N TYR A 172 0.32 11.97 -16.77
CA TYR A 172 0.31 12.77 -17.99
C TYR A 172 1.67 13.45 -18.24
N GLY A 173 1.95 13.67 -19.53
CA GLY A 173 3.21 14.25 -19.98
C GLY A 173 3.36 15.72 -19.58
N THR A 174 4.60 16.18 -19.52
CA THR A 174 4.94 17.60 -19.26
C THR A 174 4.82 18.47 -20.50
N GLU A 175 4.88 17.86 -21.67
CA GLU A 175 4.84 18.57 -22.95
C GLU A 175 3.42 18.60 -23.53
N SER A 176 3.06 19.74 -24.12
CA SER A 176 1.83 19.86 -24.88
C SER A 176 2.05 19.27 -26.26
N ILE A 177 1.14 18.41 -26.68
CA ILE A 177 1.17 17.77 -28.02
C ILE A 177 -0.13 18.04 -28.76
N ASP A 178 -0.04 18.12 -30.06
CA ASP A 178 -1.22 18.20 -30.92
C ASP A 178 -1.78 16.79 -31.13
N MET A 179 -2.96 16.53 -30.56
CA MET A 179 -3.54 15.20 -30.56
C MET A 179 -4.54 15.03 -31.70
N PRO A 180 -4.49 13.91 -32.44
CA PRO A 180 -5.55 13.56 -33.37
C PRO A 180 -6.91 13.46 -32.68
N ALA A 181 -7.98 13.79 -33.42
CA ALA A 181 -9.33 13.61 -32.90
C ALA A 181 -9.59 12.15 -32.48
N GLY A 182 -10.24 11.96 -31.33
CA GLY A 182 -10.52 10.64 -30.78
C GLY A 182 -9.37 9.99 -30.04
N SER A 183 -8.26 10.71 -29.78
CA SER A 183 -7.19 10.21 -28.91
C SER A 183 -7.72 9.99 -27.50
N SER A 184 -7.67 8.72 -27.03
CA SER A 184 -8.18 8.33 -25.72
C SER A 184 -7.20 7.43 -24.99
N TYR A 185 -7.38 7.29 -23.67
CA TYR A 185 -6.72 6.28 -22.85
C TYR A 185 -7.75 5.51 -22.03
N THR A 186 -7.43 4.29 -21.65
CA THR A 186 -8.26 3.49 -20.73
C THR A 186 -7.92 3.84 -19.29
N ASP A 187 -8.92 4.22 -18.51
CA ASP A 187 -8.75 4.61 -17.11
C ASP A 187 -8.44 3.43 -16.18
N CYS A 188 -8.25 3.73 -14.90
CA CYS A 188 -7.92 2.74 -13.87
C CYS A 188 -9.02 1.71 -13.59
N ASP A 189 -10.24 1.92 -14.01
CA ASP A 189 -11.31 0.91 -13.96
C ASP A 189 -11.15 -0.21 -15.01
N GLY A 190 -10.30 0.02 -16.04
CA GLY A 190 -10.02 -0.94 -17.11
C GLY A 190 -11.04 -0.95 -18.25
N SER A 191 -12.05 -0.10 -18.19
CA SER A 191 -13.16 -0.06 -19.15
C SER A 191 -13.45 1.34 -19.70
N THR A 192 -13.38 2.36 -18.87
CA THR A 192 -13.69 3.74 -19.26
C THR A 192 -12.63 4.30 -20.22
N GLN A 193 -13.08 4.73 -21.41
CA GLN A 193 -12.25 5.45 -22.37
C GLN A 193 -12.37 6.94 -22.11
N VAL A 194 -11.26 7.56 -21.74
CA VAL A 194 -11.19 9.01 -21.50
C VAL A 194 -10.63 9.70 -22.73
N ASP A 195 -11.42 10.57 -23.35
CA ASP A 195 -11.00 11.37 -24.50
C ASP A 195 -10.04 12.47 -24.05
N MET A 196 -8.77 12.35 -24.44
CA MET A 196 -7.72 13.32 -24.09
C MET A 196 -7.89 14.66 -24.77
N THR A 197 -8.67 14.74 -25.85
CA THR A 197 -8.91 16.00 -26.59
C THR A 197 -9.86 16.94 -25.88
N THR A 198 -10.66 16.41 -24.95
CA THR A 198 -11.65 17.16 -24.15
C THR A 198 -11.09 17.62 -22.79
N LEU A 199 -9.91 17.19 -22.42
CA LEU A 199 -9.30 17.52 -21.14
C LEU A 199 -8.91 19.00 -21.06
N THR A 200 -9.04 19.58 -19.87
CA THR A 200 -8.80 21.01 -19.61
C THR A 200 -7.71 21.23 -18.55
N GLY A 201 -7.33 22.50 -18.37
CA GLY A 201 -6.36 22.91 -17.36
C GLY A 201 -4.97 22.28 -17.56
N LYS A 202 -4.33 21.83 -16.49
CA LYS A 202 -2.98 21.23 -16.53
C LYS A 202 -2.91 19.95 -17.37
N ARG A 203 -4.05 19.30 -17.62
CA ARG A 203 -4.16 18.05 -18.38
C ARG A 203 -4.42 18.25 -19.87
N ALA A 204 -4.73 19.49 -20.28
CA ALA A 204 -5.07 19.80 -21.67
C ALA A 204 -3.90 19.52 -22.62
N LYS A 205 -4.22 18.93 -23.77
CA LYS A 205 -3.23 18.60 -24.82
C LYS A 205 -2.01 17.81 -24.33
N ARG A 206 -2.21 16.90 -23.36
CA ARG A 206 -1.13 16.08 -22.82
C ARG A 206 -1.45 14.61 -22.98
N LEU A 207 -0.42 13.83 -23.32
CA LEU A 207 -0.53 12.38 -23.40
C LEU A 207 -0.75 11.82 -21.99
N HIS A 208 -1.80 11.02 -21.83
CA HIS A 208 -2.11 10.30 -20.59
C HIS A 208 -1.86 8.82 -20.77
N MET A 209 -1.32 8.17 -19.76
CA MET A 209 -1.10 6.73 -19.75
C MET A 209 -1.43 6.15 -18.38
N ALA A 210 -2.22 5.07 -18.36
CA ALA A 210 -2.47 4.29 -17.17
C ALA A 210 -1.38 3.23 -16.97
N PHE A 211 -0.89 3.13 -15.74
CA PHE A 211 0.08 2.12 -15.31
C PHE A 211 -0.49 1.36 -14.15
N ARG A 212 -0.35 0.03 -14.16
CA ARG A 212 -0.83 -0.84 -13.09
C ARG A 212 0.26 -1.76 -12.60
N ASN A 213 0.23 -2.03 -11.30
CA ASN A 213 1.08 -3.04 -10.70
C ASN A 213 0.36 -3.71 -9.53
N VAL A 214 0.62 -5.00 -9.34
CA VAL A 214 0.08 -5.79 -8.24
C VAL A 214 1.21 -6.17 -7.30
N TYR A 215 1.00 -5.96 -6.01
CA TYR A 215 1.94 -6.27 -4.95
C TYR A 215 1.33 -7.25 -3.99
N GLN A 216 2.02 -8.34 -3.73
CA GLN A 216 1.64 -9.30 -2.70
C GLN A 216 2.13 -8.82 -1.33
N LEU A 217 1.26 -8.89 -0.32
CA LEU A 217 1.61 -8.72 1.08
C LEU A 217 2.14 -10.05 1.62
N ARG A 218 3.35 -10.05 2.19
CA ARG A 218 4.05 -11.28 2.61
C ARG A 218 4.11 -11.45 4.11
N SER A 219 3.91 -10.39 4.84
CA SER A 219 4.25 -10.29 6.28
C SER A 219 3.05 -9.87 7.11
N GLN A 220 1.84 -10.25 6.71
CA GLN A 220 0.68 -10.08 7.57
C GLN A 220 0.79 -11.03 8.76
N GLY A 221 0.81 -10.46 9.96
CA GLY A 221 0.75 -11.23 11.18
C GLY A 221 -0.62 -11.91 11.32
N ARG A 222 -0.68 -12.91 12.19
CA ARG A 222 -1.96 -13.54 12.54
C ARG A 222 -2.78 -12.57 13.39
N PRO A 223 -4.06 -12.32 13.06
CA PRO A 223 -4.96 -11.61 13.95
C PRO A 223 -5.23 -12.48 15.19
N THR A 224 -5.09 -11.88 16.35
CA THR A 224 -5.47 -12.48 17.63
C THR A 224 -6.95 -12.32 17.87
#